data_c7fb305d7a14143c25058a5f6db94766
#
_entry.id   c7fb305d7a14143c25058a5f6db94766
#
_cell.length_a   1.000
_cell.length_b   1.000
_cell.length_c   1.000
_cell.angle_alpha   90.00
_cell.angle_beta   90.00
_cell.angle_gamma   90.00
#
_symmetry.space_group_name_H-M   'P 1'
#
loop_
_entity.id
_entity.type
_entity.pdbx_description
1 polymer ?
#
loop_
_entity_poly.entity_id
_entity_poly.type
_entity_poly.pdbx_seq_one_letter_code
_entity_poly.pdbx_strand_id
1 'polypeptide(L)'
;IYCSSMRRAMATAQPLCTAIAQEMEIRDGLREMSFGRWEGLTQTQAKQTYPDEYLRWSIEPGWYPPPEGETAHQVAQRAMPVIEEITQQYHEGNILLVSHKSTSRIILCRLLGLDVGLYRHRLDCPVASLSIVELKPQGPFLRLLADQSHLPTRLRSWE
;
A
#
# COMPACT_ATOMS: atom_id res chain seq x y z
N ILE A 1 -0.74 6.92 -14.80
CA ILE A 1 -0.14 5.89 -13.92
C ILE A 1 0.73 6.60 -12.90
N TYR A 2 0.43 6.44 -11.61
CA TYR A 2 1.24 6.92 -10.49
C TYR A 2 1.98 5.75 -9.86
N CYS A 3 3.27 5.92 -9.56
CA CYS A 3 4.11 4.82 -9.13
C CYS A 3 5.03 5.24 -7.97
N SER A 4 5.24 4.33 -7.04
CA SER A 4 6.30 4.45 -6.03
C SER A 4 7.67 4.57 -6.69
N SER A 5 8.57 5.37 -6.11
CA SER A 5 9.95 5.50 -6.56
C SER A 5 10.83 4.26 -6.32
N MET A 6 10.30 3.22 -5.69
CA MET A 6 11.06 1.99 -5.46
C MET A 6 11.14 1.13 -6.73
N ARG A 7 12.35 0.66 -7.07
CA ARG A 7 12.64 -0.07 -8.31
C ARG A 7 11.66 -1.19 -8.64
N ARG A 8 11.23 -1.98 -7.63
CA ARG A 8 10.29 -3.10 -7.80
C ARG A 8 8.90 -2.63 -8.26
N ALA A 9 8.43 -1.47 -7.77
CA ALA A 9 7.17 -0.89 -8.19
C ALA A 9 7.24 -0.36 -9.63
N MET A 10 8.32 0.36 -9.96
CA MET A 10 8.57 0.84 -11.32
C MET A 10 8.66 -0.32 -12.31
N ALA A 11 9.36 -1.41 -11.96
CA ALA A 11 9.44 -2.60 -12.79
C ALA A 11 8.07 -3.28 -13.01
N THR A 12 7.17 -3.18 -12.02
CA THR A 12 5.78 -3.66 -12.16
C THR A 12 4.94 -2.77 -13.06
N ALA A 13 5.11 -1.45 -12.99
CA ALA A 13 4.35 -0.49 -13.81
C ALA A 13 4.83 -0.45 -15.27
N GLN A 14 6.12 -0.64 -15.52
CA GLN A 14 6.75 -0.45 -16.83
C GLN A 14 6.09 -1.23 -17.99
N PRO A 15 5.74 -2.51 -17.87
CA PRO A 15 5.08 -3.25 -18.94
C PRO A 15 3.75 -2.61 -19.37
N LEU A 16 2.96 -2.12 -18.42
CA LEU A 16 1.71 -1.43 -18.72
C LEU A 16 1.98 -0.08 -19.39
N CYS A 17 2.91 0.71 -18.86
CA CYS A 17 3.31 1.98 -19.47
C CYS A 17 3.68 1.82 -20.93
N THR A 18 4.46 0.77 -21.24
CA THR A 18 4.86 0.44 -22.62
C THR A 18 3.65 0.04 -23.47
N ALA A 19 2.75 -0.79 -22.92
CA ALA A 19 1.60 -1.30 -23.67
C ALA A 19 0.58 -0.21 -24.06
N ILE A 20 0.42 0.83 -23.22
CA ILE A 20 -0.54 1.92 -23.48
C ILE A 20 0.13 3.22 -23.91
N ALA A 21 1.45 3.20 -24.17
CA ALA A 21 2.26 4.35 -24.56
C ALA A 21 2.09 5.57 -23.63
N GLN A 22 2.07 5.32 -22.30
CA GLN A 22 2.02 6.35 -21.27
C GLN A 22 3.22 6.25 -20.33
N GLU A 23 3.68 7.37 -19.82
CA GLU A 23 4.71 7.42 -18.78
C GLU A 23 4.11 7.26 -17.39
N MET A 24 4.94 6.81 -16.44
CA MET A 24 4.56 6.77 -15.04
C MET A 24 5.02 8.04 -14.33
N GLU A 25 4.16 8.58 -13.49
CA GLU A 25 4.47 9.67 -12.58
C GLU A 25 4.96 9.12 -11.24
N ILE A 26 6.18 9.44 -10.88
CA ILE A 26 6.81 8.94 -9.65
C ILE A 26 6.41 9.81 -8.46
N ARG A 27 5.97 9.16 -7.37
CA ARG A 27 5.62 9.82 -6.10
C ARG A 27 6.25 9.08 -4.93
N ASP A 28 7.10 9.75 -4.16
CA ASP A 28 7.70 9.19 -2.94
C ASP A 28 6.67 8.88 -1.86
N GLY A 29 5.55 9.58 -1.84
CA GLY A 29 4.42 9.28 -0.97
C GLY A 29 3.88 7.85 -1.12
N LEU A 30 4.10 7.20 -2.26
CA LEU A 30 3.66 5.82 -2.53
C LEU A 30 4.69 4.75 -2.14
N ARG A 31 5.84 5.08 -1.55
CA ARG A 31 6.85 4.11 -1.11
C ARG A 31 6.28 3.18 -0.05
N GLU A 32 6.90 1.99 0.09
CA GLU A 32 6.56 1.09 1.19
C GLU A 32 6.87 1.74 2.55
N MET A 33 6.13 1.33 3.57
CA MET A 33 6.43 1.64 4.96
C MET A 33 7.89 1.30 5.25
N SER A 34 8.62 2.21 5.89
CA SER A 34 9.94 1.89 6.40
C SER A 34 9.80 0.99 7.62
N PHE A 35 10.48 -0.16 7.58
CA PHE A 35 10.57 -1.08 8.69
C PHE A 35 11.83 -0.85 9.54
N GLY A 36 12.59 0.24 9.28
CA GLY A 36 13.75 0.64 10.05
C GLY A 36 14.74 -0.50 10.25
N ARG A 37 15.07 -0.81 11.50
CA ARG A 37 16.04 -1.88 11.84
C ARG A 37 15.56 -3.31 11.50
N TRP A 38 14.31 -3.48 11.11
CA TRP A 38 13.81 -4.79 10.68
C TRP A 38 13.99 -5.03 9.18
N GLU A 39 14.45 -4.04 8.42
CA GLU A 39 14.70 -4.23 6.99
C GLU A 39 15.77 -5.30 6.76
N GLY A 40 15.47 -6.23 5.86
CA GLY A 40 16.32 -7.40 5.59
C GLY A 40 16.15 -8.58 6.57
N LEU A 41 15.37 -8.42 7.65
CA LEU A 41 15.05 -9.51 8.57
C LEU A 41 13.78 -10.23 8.15
N THR A 42 13.72 -11.52 8.43
CA THR A 42 12.45 -12.25 8.42
C THR A 42 11.63 -11.88 9.65
N GLN A 43 10.31 -12.11 9.61
CA GLN A 43 9.45 -11.88 10.79
C GLN A 43 9.94 -12.65 12.03
N THR A 44 10.42 -13.88 11.86
CA THR A 44 10.97 -14.70 12.94
C THR A 44 12.20 -14.03 13.55
N GLN A 45 13.12 -13.55 12.73
CA GLN A 45 14.32 -12.85 13.20
C GLN A 45 13.97 -11.54 13.91
N ALA A 46 13.06 -10.74 13.34
CA ALA A 46 12.60 -9.51 13.98
C ALA A 46 11.97 -9.77 15.36
N LYS A 47 11.10 -10.80 15.46
CA LYS A 47 10.49 -11.23 16.73
C LYS A 47 11.50 -11.70 17.77
N GLN A 48 12.57 -12.40 17.33
CA GLN A 48 13.61 -12.88 18.23
C GLN A 48 14.54 -11.78 18.70
N THR A 49 14.88 -10.83 17.82
CA THR A 49 15.84 -9.75 18.11
C THR A 49 15.18 -8.58 18.87
N TYR A 50 13.90 -8.31 18.58
CA TYR A 50 13.14 -7.18 19.11
C TYR A 50 11.78 -7.64 19.66
N PRO A 51 11.72 -8.52 20.67
CA PRO A 51 10.47 -9.18 21.09
C PRO A 51 9.40 -8.20 21.56
N ASP A 52 9.77 -7.19 22.34
CA ASP A 52 8.83 -6.22 22.93
C ASP A 52 8.29 -5.26 21.86
N GLU A 53 9.18 -4.73 21.00
CA GLU A 53 8.80 -3.85 19.89
C GLU A 53 7.94 -4.59 18.86
N TYR A 54 8.30 -5.86 18.58
CA TYR A 54 7.52 -6.69 17.65
C TYR A 54 6.12 -6.96 18.20
N LEU A 55 6.00 -7.25 19.50
CA LEU A 55 4.71 -7.46 20.15
C LEU A 55 3.83 -6.19 20.06
N ARG A 56 4.36 -5.03 20.44
CA ARG A 56 3.63 -3.75 20.37
C ARG A 56 3.19 -3.42 18.95
N TRP A 57 4.09 -3.52 17.99
CA TRP A 57 3.78 -3.31 16.58
C TRP A 57 2.75 -4.32 16.04
N SER A 58 2.78 -5.56 16.49
CA SER A 58 1.80 -6.57 16.05
C SER A 58 0.39 -6.29 16.54
N ILE A 59 0.23 -5.63 17.69
CA ILE A 59 -1.06 -5.26 18.28
C ILE A 59 -1.54 -3.91 17.74
N GLU A 60 -0.68 -2.90 17.76
CA GLU A 60 -1.03 -1.51 17.40
C GLU A 60 -0.03 -0.89 16.43
N PRO A 61 0.04 -1.36 15.19
CA PRO A 61 1.01 -0.88 14.20
C PRO A 61 0.78 0.59 13.78
N GLY A 62 -0.35 1.15 14.16
CA GLY A 62 -0.64 2.57 13.93
C GLY A 62 0.23 3.49 14.76
N TRP A 63 0.57 3.08 15.98
CA TRP A 63 1.25 3.93 16.96
C TRP A 63 2.66 3.44 17.32
N TYR A 64 2.90 2.14 17.25
CA TYR A 64 4.19 1.54 17.58
C TYR A 64 4.90 1.07 16.30
N PRO A 65 5.84 1.86 15.77
CA PRO A 65 6.60 1.47 14.58
C PRO A 65 7.68 0.45 14.95
N PRO A 66 8.24 -0.26 13.95
CA PRO A 66 9.55 -0.87 14.10
C PRO A 66 10.59 0.18 14.54
N PRO A 67 11.65 -0.20 15.27
CA PRO A 67 12.72 0.74 15.65
C PRO A 67 13.26 1.49 14.43
N GLU A 68 13.26 2.81 14.48
CA GLU A 68 13.65 3.71 13.37
C GLU A 68 12.76 3.57 12.09
N GLY A 69 11.62 2.91 12.19
CA GLY A 69 10.66 2.77 11.11
C GLY A 69 9.51 3.78 11.16
N GLU A 70 8.53 3.60 10.28
CA GLU A 70 7.34 4.44 10.20
C GLU A 70 6.15 3.82 10.92
N THR A 71 5.32 4.67 11.55
CA THR A 71 3.96 4.30 11.95
C THR A 71 3.02 4.27 10.75
N ALA A 72 1.88 3.57 10.86
CA ALA A 72 0.87 3.63 9.81
C ALA A 72 0.30 5.06 9.61
N HIS A 73 0.24 5.86 10.67
CA HIS A 73 -0.18 7.27 10.57
C HIS A 73 0.81 8.11 9.77
N GLN A 74 2.12 7.92 9.95
CA GLN A 74 3.14 8.61 9.14
C GLN A 74 3.05 8.22 7.66
N VAL A 75 2.84 6.93 7.37
CA VAL A 75 2.60 6.49 5.98
C VAL A 75 1.34 7.13 5.40
N ALA A 76 0.24 7.16 6.14
CA ALA A 76 -0.98 7.85 5.71
C ALA A 76 -0.72 9.34 5.43
N GLN A 77 0.02 10.01 6.30
CA GLN A 77 0.33 11.44 6.18
C GLN A 77 1.09 11.77 4.88
N ARG A 78 1.98 10.88 4.39
CA ARG A 78 2.70 11.09 3.14
C ARG A 78 1.99 10.55 1.90
N ALA A 79 1.13 9.54 2.06
CA ALA A 79 0.47 8.90 0.92
C ALA A 79 -0.82 9.64 0.51
N MET A 80 -1.61 10.15 1.47
CA MET A 80 -2.88 10.80 1.17
C MET A 80 -2.77 12.07 0.32
N PRO A 81 -1.75 12.94 0.48
CA PRO A 81 -1.56 14.07 -0.44
C PRO A 81 -1.45 13.65 -1.91
N VAL A 82 -0.90 12.45 -2.22
CA VAL A 82 -0.88 11.94 -3.60
C VAL A 82 -2.30 11.63 -4.11
N ILE A 83 -3.15 11.09 -3.24
CA ILE A 83 -4.55 10.82 -3.58
C ILE A 83 -5.32 12.13 -3.78
N GLU A 84 -5.06 13.13 -2.93
CA GLU A 84 -5.65 14.46 -3.05
C GLU A 84 -5.21 15.16 -4.35
N GLU A 85 -3.93 15.11 -4.71
CA GLU A 85 -3.40 15.59 -5.99
C GLU A 85 -4.17 14.96 -7.16
N ILE A 86 -4.29 13.63 -7.17
CA ILE A 86 -4.98 12.88 -8.22
C ILE A 86 -6.45 13.32 -8.33
N THR A 87 -7.15 13.44 -7.21
CA THR A 87 -8.58 13.80 -7.20
C THR A 87 -8.83 15.25 -7.62
N GLN A 88 -7.86 16.14 -7.41
CA GLN A 88 -7.93 17.52 -7.87
C GLN A 88 -7.61 17.63 -9.36
N GLN A 89 -6.70 16.81 -9.85
CA GLN A 89 -6.25 16.86 -11.25
C GLN A 89 -7.21 16.17 -12.22
N TYR A 90 -7.84 15.06 -11.78
CA TYR A 90 -8.68 14.23 -12.64
C TYR A 90 -10.09 14.11 -12.08
N HIS A 91 -11.08 14.51 -12.87
CA HIS A 91 -12.49 14.40 -12.52
C HIS A 91 -13.17 13.15 -13.10
N GLU A 92 -12.52 12.49 -14.05
CA GLU A 92 -12.98 11.26 -14.69
C GLU A 92 -11.79 10.39 -15.15
N GLY A 93 -12.08 9.15 -15.51
CA GLY A 93 -11.08 8.19 -16.02
C GLY A 93 -10.62 7.18 -14.97
N ASN A 94 -9.60 6.41 -15.34
CA ASN A 94 -9.02 5.37 -14.49
C ASN A 94 -7.58 5.71 -14.17
N ILE A 95 -7.26 5.79 -12.90
CA ILE A 95 -5.92 6.05 -12.41
C ILE A 95 -5.36 4.77 -11.78
N LEU A 96 -4.21 4.32 -12.27
CA LEU A 96 -3.48 3.21 -11.66
C LEU A 96 -2.44 3.75 -10.66
N LEU A 97 -2.50 3.24 -9.43
CA LEU A 97 -1.45 3.44 -8.42
C LEU A 97 -0.67 2.15 -8.24
N VAL A 98 0.64 2.20 -8.48
CA VAL A 98 1.54 1.06 -8.24
C VAL A 98 2.36 1.36 -6.98
N SER A 99 2.04 0.62 -5.92
CA SER A 99 2.58 0.84 -4.59
C SER A 99 2.96 -0.50 -3.91
N HIS A 100 2.83 -0.61 -2.61
CA HIS A 100 3.30 -1.72 -1.79
C HIS A 100 2.23 -2.18 -0.83
N LYS A 101 2.42 -3.36 -0.24
CA LYS A 101 1.43 -4.04 0.60
C LYS A 101 0.92 -3.17 1.76
N SER A 102 1.82 -2.61 2.58
CA SER A 102 1.42 -1.83 3.75
C SER A 102 0.83 -0.48 3.33
N THR A 103 1.49 0.23 2.42
CA THR A 103 1.03 1.53 1.94
C THR A 103 -0.34 1.45 1.26
N SER A 104 -0.59 0.43 0.41
CA SER A 104 -1.90 0.23 -0.23
C SER A 104 -3.01 -0.04 0.78
N ARG A 105 -2.76 -0.88 1.80
CA ARG A 105 -3.73 -1.11 2.89
C ARG A 105 -4.06 0.16 3.65
N ILE A 106 -3.05 0.98 3.94
CA ILE A 106 -3.19 2.24 4.67
C ILE A 106 -4.00 3.26 3.85
N ILE A 107 -3.72 3.38 2.54
CA ILE A 107 -4.51 4.20 1.63
C ILE A 107 -5.97 3.74 1.61
N LEU A 108 -6.21 2.43 1.44
CA LEU A 108 -7.57 1.86 1.45
C LEU A 108 -8.28 2.11 2.79
N CYS A 109 -7.61 1.94 3.93
CA CYS A 109 -8.19 2.26 5.23
C CYS A 109 -8.62 3.73 5.30
N ARG A 110 -7.77 4.66 4.87
CA ARG A 110 -8.11 6.10 4.86
C ARG A 110 -9.29 6.40 3.96
N LEU A 111 -9.32 5.86 2.74
CA LEU A 111 -10.41 6.07 1.79
C LEU A 111 -11.75 5.50 2.31
N LEU A 112 -11.73 4.35 2.95
CA LEU A 112 -12.92 3.65 3.41
C LEU A 112 -13.37 4.02 4.82
N GLY A 113 -12.71 4.98 5.49
CA GLY A 113 -13.03 5.38 6.86
C GLY A 113 -12.71 4.31 7.90
N LEU A 114 -11.79 3.38 7.60
CA LEU A 114 -11.32 2.37 8.54
C LEU A 114 -10.18 2.93 9.39
N ASP A 115 -10.05 2.40 10.60
CA ASP A 115 -8.94 2.75 11.48
C ASP A 115 -7.60 2.34 10.85
N VAL A 116 -6.79 3.33 10.52
CA VAL A 116 -5.44 3.16 9.95
C VAL A 116 -4.53 2.39 10.91
N GLY A 117 -4.70 2.56 12.21
CA GLY A 117 -3.94 1.84 13.23
C GLY A 117 -4.10 0.32 13.16
N LEU A 118 -5.22 -0.14 12.59
CA LEU A 118 -5.56 -1.55 12.48
C LEU A 118 -5.44 -2.10 11.04
N TYR A 119 -4.76 -1.40 10.14
CA TYR A 119 -4.69 -1.73 8.71
C TYR A 119 -4.32 -3.20 8.44
N ARG A 120 -3.43 -3.79 9.27
CA ARG A 120 -3.00 -5.19 9.14
C ARG A 120 -4.09 -6.20 9.49
N HIS A 121 -5.01 -5.80 10.34
CA HIS A 121 -6.09 -6.65 10.89
C HIS A 121 -7.43 -6.43 10.18
N ARG A 122 -7.50 -5.48 9.24
CA ARG A 122 -8.76 -5.14 8.55
C ARG A 122 -8.76 -5.51 7.07
N LEU A 123 -7.63 -5.39 6.41
CA LEU A 123 -7.52 -5.62 4.97
C LEU A 123 -6.35 -6.55 4.68
N ASP A 124 -6.55 -7.51 3.81
CA ASP A 124 -5.43 -8.18 3.15
C ASP A 124 -5.23 -7.62 1.74
N CYS A 125 -3.99 -7.42 1.36
CA CYS A 125 -3.58 -7.02 0.02
C CYS A 125 -2.36 -7.85 -0.35
N PRO A 126 -2.55 -9.06 -0.86
CA PRO A 126 -1.45 -9.91 -1.31
C PRO A 126 -0.61 -9.22 -2.39
N VAL A 127 0.62 -9.66 -2.55
CA VAL A 127 1.49 -9.14 -3.62
C VAL A 127 0.84 -9.37 -4.98
N ALA A 128 0.96 -8.39 -5.86
CA ALA A 128 0.35 -8.38 -7.20
C ALA A 128 -1.18 -8.50 -7.21
N SER A 129 -1.85 -8.15 -6.11
CA SER A 129 -3.31 -8.03 -6.10
C SER A 129 -3.79 -6.69 -6.65
N LEU A 130 -5.00 -6.67 -7.18
CA LEU A 130 -5.69 -5.48 -7.67
C LEU A 130 -6.84 -5.12 -6.72
N SER A 131 -6.90 -3.85 -6.33
CA SER A 131 -8.07 -3.27 -5.64
C SER A 131 -8.58 -2.08 -6.42
N ILE A 132 -9.91 -1.89 -6.48
CA ILE A 132 -10.54 -0.80 -7.21
C ILE A 132 -11.42 -0.01 -6.25
N VAL A 133 -11.17 1.29 -6.16
CA VAL A 133 -11.99 2.25 -5.42
C VAL A 133 -12.51 3.27 -6.42
N GLU A 134 -13.82 3.42 -6.48
CA GLU A 134 -14.49 4.45 -7.24
C GLU A 134 -14.72 5.67 -6.34
N LEU A 135 -14.28 6.83 -6.78
CA LEU A 135 -14.49 8.09 -6.06
C LEU A 135 -15.82 8.71 -6.52
N LYS A 136 -16.85 8.59 -5.68
CA LYS A 136 -18.20 9.09 -5.94
C LYS A 136 -18.46 10.41 -5.19
N PRO A 137 -19.49 11.18 -5.58
CA PRO A 137 -19.88 12.38 -4.84
C PRO A 137 -20.20 12.10 -3.35
N GLN A 138 -20.69 10.90 -3.03
CA GLN A 138 -21.01 10.47 -1.66
C GLN A 138 -19.78 9.95 -0.89
N GLY A 139 -18.63 9.83 -1.56
CA GLY A 139 -17.38 9.33 -1.01
C GLY A 139 -16.84 8.09 -1.72
N PRO A 140 -15.68 7.59 -1.30
CA PRO A 140 -15.04 6.42 -1.88
C PRO A 140 -15.90 5.15 -1.78
N PHE A 141 -16.00 4.41 -2.86
CA PHE A 141 -16.76 3.16 -2.96
C PHE A 141 -15.85 2.02 -3.40
N LEU A 142 -15.69 1.01 -2.57
CA LEU A 142 -14.87 -0.17 -2.88
C LEU A 142 -15.59 -1.07 -3.89
N ARG A 143 -15.02 -1.25 -5.07
CA ARG A 143 -15.54 -2.14 -6.14
C ARG A 143 -14.91 -3.51 -6.10
N LEU A 144 -13.62 -3.57 -5.78
CA LEU A 144 -12.83 -4.79 -5.79
C LEU A 144 -11.78 -4.70 -4.69
N LEU A 145 -11.55 -5.78 -3.96
CA LEU A 145 -10.51 -5.86 -2.94
C LEU A 145 -9.61 -7.07 -3.21
N ALA A 146 -8.31 -6.80 -3.33
CA ALA A 146 -7.26 -7.81 -3.29
C ALA A 146 -7.40 -8.94 -4.33
N ASP A 147 -7.98 -8.65 -5.49
CA ASP A 147 -8.18 -9.65 -6.55
C ASP A 147 -6.84 -10.12 -7.13
N GLN A 148 -6.68 -11.42 -7.26
CA GLN A 148 -5.55 -12.10 -7.87
C GLN A 148 -6.01 -13.02 -9.03
N SER A 149 -7.22 -12.86 -9.56
CA SER A 149 -7.78 -13.74 -10.59
C SER A 149 -6.95 -13.77 -11.87
N HIS A 150 -6.24 -12.67 -12.16
CA HIS A 150 -5.31 -12.55 -13.30
C HIS A 150 -4.02 -13.37 -13.15
N LEU A 151 -3.71 -13.84 -11.94
CA LEU A 151 -2.53 -14.66 -11.71
C LEU A 151 -2.83 -16.15 -11.91
N PRO A 152 -1.88 -16.93 -12.42
CA PRO A 152 -1.95 -18.40 -12.34
C PRO A 152 -2.14 -18.87 -10.91
N THR A 153 -2.92 -19.92 -10.66
CA THR A 153 -3.26 -20.43 -9.33
C THR A 153 -2.04 -20.64 -8.43
N ARG A 154 -0.92 -21.13 -8.98
CA ARG A 154 0.33 -21.34 -8.24
C ARG A 154 1.00 -20.08 -7.70
N LEU A 155 0.59 -18.90 -8.18
CA LEU A 155 1.12 -17.59 -7.77
C LEU A 155 0.14 -16.81 -6.89
N ARG A 156 -1.06 -17.35 -6.64
CA ARG A 156 -2.03 -16.72 -5.75
C ARG A 156 -1.68 -17.05 -4.30
N SER A 157 -1.62 -16.05 -3.45
CA SER A 157 -1.47 -16.25 -2.02
C SER A 157 -2.86 -16.34 -1.38
N TRP A 158 -3.22 -17.52 -0.90
CA TRP A 158 -4.45 -17.79 -0.15
C TRP A 158 -4.18 -18.02 1.34
N GLU A 159 -2.96 -17.70 1.83
CA GLU A 159 -2.55 -17.88 3.22
C GLU A 159 -2.46 -16.56 3.97
#